data_6a76dee48d2c598d99015a21171b5ba2
#
_entry.id   6a76dee48d2c598d99015a21171b5ba2
#
_cell.length_a   1.000
_cell.length_b   1.000
_cell.length_c   1.000
_cell.angle_alpha   90.00
_cell.angle_beta   90.00
_cell.angle_gamma   90.00
#
_symmetry.space_group_name_H-M   'P 1'
#
loop_
_entity.id
_entity.type
_entity.pdbx_description
1 polymer ?
#
loop_
_entity_poly.entity_id
_entity_poly.type
_entity_poly.pdbx_seq_one_letter_code
_entity_poly.pdbx_strand_id
1 'polypeptide(L)'
;MRVKRDESLPQAAFLLAFDLRKGRLADRGELGYLLRAAALAELLVAGNLTDDAGRARAVVAPVDPGPLQAAVWEQIANSPPRSWRQWIRKDRAGAFRLVRDELAAARLIRVERRRVLLFPVERITPRKPYLSRRLAERVSRAASGGRPANRLDRDVRILAALAAAARLKMMPPEREQRHHGRRRIEQLSEPVEPVATALRGNVQDAQAGEG
;
A
#
# COMPACT_ATOMS: atom_id res chain seq x y z
N MET A 1 23.25 1.69 13.72
CA MET A 1 23.46 1.69 12.24
C MET A 1 22.19 1.15 11.60
N ARG A 2 21.28 2.01 11.11
CA ARG A 2 20.05 1.57 10.44
C ARG A 2 20.45 1.01 9.06
N VAL A 3 20.19 -0.26 8.84
CA VAL A 3 20.24 -0.84 7.49
C VAL A 3 19.29 -0.02 6.62
N LYS A 4 19.83 0.60 5.58
CA LYS A 4 19.05 1.36 4.59
C LYS A 4 18.01 0.38 4.03
N ARG A 5 16.71 0.61 4.28
CA ARG A 5 15.65 -0.19 3.67
C ARG A 5 15.76 -0.01 2.17
N ASP A 6 15.87 -1.10 1.44
CA ASP A 6 16.00 -1.04 -0.01
C ASP A 6 14.76 -0.41 -0.68
N GLU A 7 13.58 -0.47 -0.03
CA GLU A 7 12.31 0.06 -0.55
C GLU A 7 11.38 0.49 0.61
N SER A 8 10.65 1.61 0.46
CA SER A 8 9.61 2.03 1.40
C SER A 8 8.34 1.18 1.24
N LEU A 9 7.43 1.18 2.24
CA LEU A 9 6.15 0.45 2.12
C LEU A 9 5.32 0.91 0.91
N PRO A 10 5.19 2.20 0.56
CA PRO A 10 4.52 2.62 -0.67
C PRO A 10 5.19 2.11 -1.95
N GLN A 11 6.52 2.10 -2.03
CA GLN A 11 7.25 1.55 -3.17
C GLN A 11 7.01 0.05 -3.32
N ALA A 12 7.11 -0.70 -2.23
CA ALA A 12 6.85 -2.13 -2.20
C ALA A 12 5.38 -2.45 -2.56
N ALA A 13 4.41 -1.67 -2.06
CA ALA A 13 3.00 -1.81 -2.41
C ALA A 13 2.74 -1.55 -3.90
N PHE A 14 3.41 -0.56 -4.50
CA PHE A 14 3.32 -0.29 -5.92
C PHE A 14 3.85 -1.48 -6.75
N LEU A 15 5.03 -2.01 -6.40
CA LEU A 15 5.62 -3.17 -7.09
C LEU A 15 4.75 -4.43 -6.93
N LEU A 16 4.08 -4.59 -5.80
CA LEU A 16 3.17 -5.70 -5.52
C LEU A 16 1.91 -5.65 -6.39
N ALA A 17 1.47 -4.46 -6.79
CA ALA A 17 0.26 -4.26 -7.60
C ALA A 17 0.44 -4.59 -9.09
N PHE A 18 1.63 -5.01 -9.55
CA PHE A 18 1.84 -5.49 -10.91
C PHE A 18 1.27 -6.90 -11.09
N ASP A 19 0.30 -7.04 -11.99
CA ASP A 19 -0.10 -8.33 -12.54
C ASP A 19 0.92 -8.77 -13.60
N LEU A 20 1.91 -9.55 -13.18
CA LEU A 20 3.00 -10.01 -14.05
C LEU A 20 2.52 -10.97 -15.15
N ARG A 21 1.35 -11.63 -14.99
CA ARG A 21 0.77 -12.50 -16.02
C ARG A 21 0.17 -11.69 -17.15
N LYS A 22 -0.50 -10.59 -16.81
CA LYS A 22 -1.15 -9.69 -17.77
C LYS A 22 -0.24 -8.55 -18.23
N GLY A 23 0.97 -8.40 -17.65
CA GLY A 23 1.92 -7.34 -17.95
C GLY A 23 1.37 -5.93 -17.69
N ARG A 24 0.45 -5.79 -16.71
CA ARG A 24 -0.20 -4.52 -16.40
C ARG A 24 -0.25 -4.25 -14.90
N LEU A 25 -0.30 -2.99 -14.55
CA LEU A 25 -0.54 -2.51 -13.19
C LEU A 25 -2.03 -2.66 -12.84
N ALA A 26 -2.34 -2.81 -11.56
CA ALA A 26 -3.70 -2.70 -11.03
C ALA A 26 -4.33 -1.35 -11.41
N ASP A 27 -5.66 -1.22 -11.26
CA ASP A 27 -6.34 0.03 -11.49
C ASP A 27 -5.73 1.18 -10.68
N ARG A 28 -5.55 2.34 -11.32
CA ARG A 28 -4.85 3.49 -10.71
C ARG A 28 -5.61 4.08 -9.52
N GLY A 29 -6.94 4.03 -9.57
CA GLY A 29 -7.79 4.53 -8.50
C GLY A 29 -7.67 3.67 -7.25
N GLU A 30 -7.79 2.35 -7.40
CA GLU A 30 -7.61 1.39 -6.30
C GLU A 30 -6.18 1.40 -5.77
N LEU A 31 -5.18 1.48 -6.67
CA LEU A 31 -3.78 1.58 -6.29
C LEU A 31 -3.50 2.85 -5.47
N GLY A 32 -4.12 3.98 -5.80
CA GLY A 32 -3.98 5.20 -5.03
C GLY A 32 -4.43 5.05 -3.57
N TYR A 33 -5.50 4.28 -3.29
CA TYR A 33 -5.89 3.95 -1.92
C TYR A 33 -4.81 3.13 -1.20
N LEU A 34 -4.29 2.10 -1.86
CA LEU A 34 -3.25 1.23 -1.31
C LEU A 34 -1.97 2.01 -0.98
N LEU A 35 -1.53 2.89 -1.86
CA LEU A 35 -0.32 3.69 -1.65
C LEU A 35 -0.48 4.67 -0.48
N ARG A 36 -1.64 5.33 -0.38
CA ARG A 36 -1.97 6.19 0.76
C ARG A 36 -1.98 5.39 2.06
N ALA A 37 -2.60 4.22 2.06
CA ALA A 37 -2.61 3.33 3.22
C ALA A 37 -1.21 2.85 3.59
N ALA A 38 -0.35 2.52 2.63
CA ALA A 38 1.03 2.12 2.88
C ALA A 38 1.86 3.24 3.53
N ALA A 39 1.72 4.48 3.07
CA ALA A 39 2.38 5.63 3.68
C ALA A 39 1.88 5.88 5.12
N LEU A 40 0.55 5.83 5.34
CA LEU A 40 -0.05 5.99 6.67
C LEU A 40 0.39 4.88 7.63
N ALA A 41 0.42 3.63 7.16
CA ALA A 41 0.89 2.49 7.95
C ALA A 41 2.37 2.62 8.34
N GLU A 42 3.22 3.06 7.40
CA GLU A 42 4.64 3.28 7.68
C GLU A 42 4.84 4.38 8.73
N LEU A 43 4.14 5.51 8.60
CA LEU A 43 4.18 6.61 9.56
C LEU A 43 3.63 6.21 10.94
N LEU A 44 2.56 5.40 10.97
CA LEU A 44 1.97 4.89 12.22
C LEU A 44 2.94 3.99 12.98
N VAL A 45 3.53 3.00 12.31
CA VAL A 45 4.46 2.06 12.98
C VAL A 45 5.83 2.67 13.28
N ALA A 46 6.17 3.79 12.65
CA ALA A 46 7.35 4.59 12.97
C ALA A 46 7.11 5.55 14.16
N GLY A 47 5.86 5.67 14.65
CA GLY A 47 5.48 6.58 15.73
C GLY A 47 5.34 8.05 15.29
N ASN A 48 5.35 8.33 13.99
CA ASN A 48 5.13 9.68 13.47
C ASN A 48 3.65 10.10 13.53
N LEU A 49 2.76 9.10 13.47
CA LEU A 49 1.31 9.24 13.66
C LEU A 49 0.84 8.37 14.82
N THR A 50 -0.30 8.75 15.40
CA THR A 50 -1.03 7.95 16.37
C THR A 50 -2.50 7.88 16.00
N ASP A 51 -3.19 6.84 16.49
CA ASP A 51 -4.64 6.76 16.45
C ASP A 51 -5.22 7.46 17.69
N ASP A 52 -6.06 8.45 17.45
CA ASP A 52 -6.81 9.15 18.48
C ASP A 52 -8.30 8.97 18.22
N ALA A 53 -8.90 7.98 18.87
CA ALA A 53 -10.31 7.61 18.71
C ALA A 53 -10.75 7.46 17.24
N GLY A 54 -10.00 6.71 16.43
CA GLY A 54 -10.28 6.47 15.02
C GLY A 54 -9.85 7.60 14.08
N ARG A 55 -9.10 8.57 14.58
CA ARG A 55 -8.57 9.71 13.81
C ARG A 55 -7.05 9.71 13.82
N ALA A 56 -6.45 9.93 12.67
CA ALA A 56 -4.99 10.07 12.57
C ALA A 56 -4.56 11.44 13.11
N ARG A 57 -3.55 11.44 13.99
CA ARG A 57 -2.93 12.63 14.55
C ARG A 57 -1.42 12.59 14.32
N ALA A 58 -0.82 13.70 13.90
CA ALA A 58 0.62 13.85 13.81
C ALA A 58 1.22 14.01 15.21
N VAL A 59 2.33 13.31 15.46
CA VAL A 59 3.06 13.32 16.74
C VAL A 59 4.44 13.95 16.57
N VAL A 60 5.28 13.32 15.73
CA VAL A 60 6.64 13.77 15.45
C VAL A 60 6.93 13.69 13.97
N ALA A 61 7.66 14.68 13.44
CA ALA A 61 8.03 14.68 12.03
C ALA A 61 8.88 13.45 11.68
N PRO A 62 8.63 12.81 10.52
CA PRO A 62 9.47 11.71 10.06
C PRO A 62 10.87 12.21 9.70
N VAL A 63 11.87 11.38 9.97
CA VAL A 63 13.26 11.65 9.60
C VAL A 63 13.54 11.01 8.24
N ASP A 64 13.98 11.79 7.27
CA ASP A 64 14.30 11.35 5.90
C ASP A 64 13.14 10.54 5.25
N PRO A 65 11.92 11.12 5.21
CA PRO A 65 10.77 10.43 4.62
C PRO A 65 10.87 10.39 3.10
N GLY A 66 10.26 9.37 2.50
CA GLY A 66 9.99 9.40 1.06
C GLY A 66 8.98 10.51 0.69
N PRO A 67 8.87 10.86 -0.60
CA PRO A 67 8.02 11.98 -1.04
C PRO A 67 6.55 11.84 -0.63
N LEU A 68 6.01 10.63 -0.68
CA LEU A 68 4.62 10.39 -0.28
C LEU A 68 4.43 10.48 1.23
N GLN A 69 5.35 9.91 2.02
CA GLN A 69 5.28 9.98 3.49
C GLN A 69 5.37 11.43 3.98
N ALA A 70 6.29 12.22 3.41
CA ALA A 70 6.40 13.65 3.70
C ALA A 70 5.08 14.39 3.44
N ALA A 71 4.54 14.23 2.23
CA ALA A 71 3.28 14.88 1.85
C ALA A 71 2.09 14.46 2.73
N VAL A 72 2.01 13.17 3.10
CA VAL A 72 0.94 12.66 3.97
C VAL A 72 1.07 13.23 5.38
N TRP A 73 2.28 13.23 5.94
CA TRP A 73 2.52 13.76 7.29
C TRP A 73 2.20 15.26 7.36
N GLU A 74 2.69 16.06 6.42
CA GLU A 74 2.41 17.49 6.34
C GLU A 74 0.91 17.79 6.24
N GLN A 75 0.19 17.02 5.41
CA GLN A 75 -1.27 17.17 5.28
C GLN A 75 -2.00 16.91 6.59
N ILE A 76 -1.54 15.93 7.38
CA ILE A 76 -2.15 15.60 8.68
C ILE A 76 -1.77 16.65 9.73
N ALA A 77 -0.50 17.02 9.79
CA ALA A 77 0.02 18.00 10.76
C ALA A 77 -0.65 19.38 10.60
N ASN A 78 -0.97 19.78 9.37
CA ASN A 78 -1.56 21.08 9.05
C ASN A 78 -3.10 21.04 8.84
N SER A 79 -3.78 20.00 9.32
CA SER A 79 -5.23 19.87 9.16
C SER A 79 -5.90 19.47 10.46
N PRO A 80 -7.18 19.80 10.66
CA PRO A 80 -7.96 19.25 11.75
C PRO A 80 -7.97 17.70 11.72
N PRO A 81 -8.09 17.04 12.88
CA PRO A 81 -8.13 15.58 12.96
C PRO A 81 -9.25 14.98 12.09
N ARG A 82 -8.89 14.03 11.24
CA ARG A 82 -9.81 13.32 10.34
C ARG A 82 -9.64 11.82 10.49
N SER A 83 -10.68 11.07 10.10
CA SER A 83 -10.65 9.61 10.12
C SER A 83 -9.60 9.06 9.14
N TRP A 84 -9.07 7.86 9.44
CA TRP A 84 -8.15 7.15 8.55
C TRP A 84 -8.73 6.95 7.15
N ARG A 85 -10.05 6.71 7.02
CA ARG A 85 -10.73 6.59 5.73
C ARG A 85 -10.64 7.87 4.90
N GLN A 86 -10.81 9.04 5.52
CA GLN A 86 -10.70 10.33 4.83
C GLN A 86 -9.28 10.58 4.35
N TRP A 87 -8.26 10.22 5.14
CA TRP A 87 -6.87 10.37 4.75
C TRP A 87 -6.45 9.43 3.62
N ILE A 88 -6.96 8.20 3.58
CA ILE A 88 -6.74 7.27 2.48
C ILE A 88 -7.39 7.77 1.19
N ARG A 89 -8.56 8.42 1.26
CA ARG A 89 -9.25 8.98 0.09
C ARG A 89 -8.58 10.23 -0.48
N LYS A 90 -7.85 10.96 0.35
CA LYS A 90 -7.29 12.27 -0.03
C LYS A 90 -6.16 12.10 -1.04
N ASP A 91 -6.22 12.85 -2.14
CA ASP A 91 -5.17 12.97 -3.16
C ASP A 91 -4.55 11.63 -3.63
N ARG A 92 -5.39 10.68 -3.98
CA ARG A 92 -4.98 9.37 -4.51
C ARG A 92 -4.15 9.47 -5.79
N ALA A 93 -4.52 10.39 -6.68
CA ALA A 93 -3.79 10.64 -7.93
C ALA A 93 -2.40 11.22 -7.66
N GLY A 94 -2.26 12.11 -6.67
CA GLY A 94 -0.98 12.62 -6.20
C GLY A 94 -0.11 11.51 -5.61
N ALA A 95 -0.67 10.65 -4.77
CA ALA A 95 0.04 9.51 -4.20
C ALA A 95 0.60 8.58 -5.29
N PHE A 96 -0.21 8.27 -6.31
CA PHE A 96 0.25 7.48 -7.45
C PHE A 96 1.42 8.15 -8.18
N ARG A 97 1.32 9.46 -8.47
CA ARG A 97 2.38 10.19 -9.17
C ARG A 97 3.69 10.20 -8.37
N LEU A 98 3.63 10.54 -7.08
CA LEU A 98 4.82 10.60 -6.23
C LEU A 98 5.57 9.27 -6.19
N VAL A 99 4.87 8.15 -5.94
CA VAL A 99 5.52 6.82 -5.86
C VAL A 99 6.00 6.36 -7.24
N ARG A 100 5.24 6.61 -8.32
CA ARG A 100 5.66 6.31 -9.69
C ARG A 100 6.97 7.03 -10.03
N ASP A 101 7.04 8.32 -9.74
CA ASP A 101 8.21 9.15 -10.09
C ASP A 101 9.44 8.75 -9.26
N GLU A 102 9.25 8.43 -7.98
CA GLU A 102 10.28 7.90 -7.10
C GLU A 102 10.83 6.55 -7.62
N LEU A 103 9.96 5.61 -7.98
CA LEU A 103 10.36 4.32 -8.55
C LEU A 103 11.03 4.47 -9.92
N ALA A 104 10.60 5.42 -10.74
CA ALA A 104 11.22 5.72 -12.03
C ALA A 104 12.62 6.32 -11.83
N ALA A 105 12.81 7.25 -10.89
CA ALA A 105 14.10 7.81 -10.52
C ALA A 105 15.06 6.74 -9.98
N ALA A 106 14.55 5.81 -9.15
CA ALA A 106 15.30 4.65 -8.67
C ALA A 106 15.55 3.56 -9.74
N ARG A 107 15.09 3.77 -10.98
CA ARG A 107 15.19 2.82 -12.11
C ARG A 107 14.58 1.44 -11.82
N LEU A 108 13.57 1.38 -10.95
CA LEU A 108 12.83 0.15 -10.65
C LEU A 108 11.70 -0.09 -11.65
N ILE A 109 11.13 0.99 -12.21
CA ILE A 109 10.13 0.92 -13.28
C ILE A 109 10.55 1.73 -14.49
N ARG A 110 9.91 1.46 -15.63
CA ARG A 110 9.98 2.25 -16.87
C ARG A 110 8.60 2.82 -17.14
N VAL A 111 8.55 4.12 -17.38
CA VAL A 111 7.33 4.85 -17.77
C VAL A 111 7.46 5.24 -19.23
N GLU A 112 6.62 4.67 -20.08
CA GLU A 112 6.55 5.01 -21.50
C GLU A 112 5.26 5.79 -21.75
N ARG A 113 5.39 6.99 -22.32
CA ARG A 113 4.26 7.79 -22.76
C ARG A 113 4.05 7.57 -24.25
N ARG A 114 2.87 7.10 -24.61
CA ARG A 114 2.45 6.92 -26.00
C ARG A 114 1.18 7.73 -26.24
N ARG A 115 0.96 8.15 -27.48
CA ARG A 115 -0.32 8.69 -27.92
C ARG A 115 -1.08 7.59 -28.66
N VAL A 116 -2.27 7.29 -28.18
CA VAL A 116 -3.20 6.36 -28.84
C VAL A 116 -4.44 7.17 -29.18
N LEU A 117 -4.73 7.37 -30.49
CA LEU A 117 -5.86 8.16 -30.95
C LEU A 117 -5.95 9.54 -30.29
N LEU A 118 -4.81 10.28 -30.23
CA LEU A 118 -4.67 11.60 -29.61
C LEU A 118 -4.71 11.65 -28.07
N PHE A 119 -5.01 10.54 -27.39
CA PHE A 119 -5.00 10.46 -25.94
C PHE A 119 -3.62 10.02 -25.42
N PRO A 120 -3.05 10.74 -24.41
CA PRO A 120 -1.80 10.33 -23.79
C PRO A 120 -2.05 9.07 -22.92
N VAL A 121 -1.40 7.97 -23.28
CA VAL A 121 -1.45 6.72 -22.52
C VAL A 121 -0.07 6.47 -21.92
N GLU A 122 -0.03 6.26 -20.62
CA GLU A 122 1.19 5.84 -19.92
C GLU A 122 1.20 4.32 -19.76
N ARG A 123 2.24 3.68 -20.26
CA ARG A 123 2.57 2.28 -19.99
C ARG A 123 3.68 2.22 -18.95
N ILE A 124 3.41 1.55 -17.84
CA ILE A 124 4.36 1.38 -16.75
C ILE A 124 4.75 -0.10 -16.70
N THR A 125 6.04 -0.38 -16.72
CA THR A 125 6.57 -1.75 -16.68
C THR A 125 7.68 -1.86 -15.63
N PRO A 126 7.76 -2.94 -14.83
CA PRO A 126 8.86 -3.15 -13.91
C PRO A 126 10.14 -3.46 -14.69
N ARG A 127 11.24 -2.80 -14.35
CA ARG A 127 12.56 -3.11 -14.94
C ARG A 127 13.14 -4.43 -14.43
N LYS A 128 12.76 -4.82 -13.22
CA LYS A 128 13.19 -6.05 -12.56
C LYS A 128 11.96 -6.85 -12.11
N PRO A 129 11.24 -7.54 -13.03
CA PRO A 129 10.00 -8.26 -12.70
C PRO A 129 10.16 -9.31 -11.61
N TYR A 130 11.38 -9.84 -11.44
CA TYR A 130 11.69 -10.82 -10.38
C TYR A 130 11.53 -10.24 -8.97
N LEU A 131 11.75 -8.92 -8.77
CA LEU A 131 11.52 -8.27 -7.47
C LEU A 131 10.05 -8.30 -7.10
N SER A 132 9.15 -7.88 -8.02
CA SER A 132 7.71 -7.96 -7.81
C SER A 132 7.24 -9.40 -7.56
N ARG A 133 7.78 -10.38 -8.30
CA ARG A 133 7.45 -11.82 -8.11
C ARG A 133 7.87 -12.29 -6.73
N ARG A 134 9.13 -12.05 -6.34
CA ARG A 134 9.66 -12.44 -5.03
C ARG A 134 8.90 -11.80 -3.87
N LEU A 135 8.53 -10.52 -4.03
CA LEU A 135 7.70 -9.81 -3.05
C LEU A 135 6.31 -10.43 -2.94
N ALA A 136 5.65 -10.70 -4.09
CA ALA A 136 4.37 -11.34 -4.16
C ALA A 136 4.36 -12.72 -3.48
N GLU A 137 5.38 -13.54 -3.71
CA GLU A 137 5.55 -14.85 -3.08
C GLU A 137 5.73 -14.74 -1.55
N ARG A 138 6.51 -13.75 -1.09
CA ARG A 138 6.70 -13.52 0.36
C ARG A 138 5.40 -13.10 1.04
N VAL A 139 4.67 -12.17 0.43
CA VAL A 139 3.40 -11.65 0.94
C VAL A 139 2.31 -12.73 0.91
N SER A 140 2.19 -13.49 -0.17
CA SER A 140 1.23 -14.59 -0.27
C SER A 140 1.50 -15.69 0.75
N ARG A 141 2.76 -16.08 0.94
CA ARG A 141 3.15 -17.06 2.00
C ARG A 141 2.83 -16.53 3.40
N ALA A 142 3.04 -15.24 3.66
CA ALA A 142 2.70 -14.64 4.94
C ALA A 142 1.19 -14.69 5.20
N ALA A 143 0.36 -14.47 4.18
CA ALA A 143 -1.09 -14.52 4.26
C ALA A 143 -1.63 -15.95 4.42
N SER A 144 -1.03 -16.92 3.72
CA SER A 144 -1.47 -18.33 3.77
C SER A 144 -1.14 -19.05 5.09
N GLY A 145 -0.28 -18.49 5.93
CA GLY A 145 0.12 -19.09 7.21
C GLY A 145 1.51 -19.74 7.17
N GLY A 146 1.76 -20.68 8.05
CA GLY A 146 3.03 -21.43 8.14
C GLY A 146 4.02 -20.89 9.18
N ARG A 147 4.08 -19.57 9.40
CA ARG A 147 4.87 -18.95 10.49
C ARG A 147 3.98 -18.06 11.35
N PRO A 148 4.17 -17.99 12.67
CA PRO A 148 3.47 -17.03 13.53
C PRO A 148 3.63 -15.59 13.03
N ALA A 149 2.58 -14.78 13.10
CA ALA A 149 2.58 -13.42 12.56
C ALA A 149 3.66 -12.51 13.19
N ASN A 150 3.94 -12.70 14.49
CA ASN A 150 4.97 -11.97 15.23
C ASN A 150 6.42 -12.36 14.86
N ARG A 151 6.63 -13.47 14.14
CA ARG A 151 7.95 -13.92 13.65
C ARG A 151 8.18 -13.56 12.19
N LEU A 152 7.22 -12.89 11.55
CA LEU A 152 7.40 -12.36 10.20
C LEU A 152 8.20 -11.05 10.24
N ASP A 153 8.91 -10.79 9.16
CA ASP A 153 9.42 -9.47 8.87
C ASP A 153 8.28 -8.44 8.92
N ARG A 154 8.51 -7.31 9.61
CA ARG A 154 7.49 -6.30 9.88
C ARG A 154 6.86 -5.76 8.60
N ASP A 155 7.68 -5.44 7.60
CA ASP A 155 7.20 -4.82 6.37
C ASP A 155 6.40 -5.84 5.54
N VAL A 156 6.82 -7.10 5.51
CA VAL A 156 6.05 -8.20 4.88
C VAL A 156 4.71 -8.43 5.60
N ARG A 157 4.69 -8.37 6.91
CA ARG A 157 3.47 -8.47 7.72
C ARG A 157 2.47 -7.37 7.34
N ILE A 158 2.92 -6.12 7.31
CA ILE A 158 2.11 -4.96 6.97
C ILE A 158 1.62 -5.05 5.51
N LEU A 159 2.52 -5.35 4.57
CA LEU A 159 2.15 -5.50 3.16
C LEU A 159 1.11 -6.59 2.94
N ALA A 160 1.19 -7.72 3.67
CA ALA A 160 0.20 -8.78 3.59
C ALA A 160 -1.18 -8.32 4.11
N ALA A 161 -1.21 -7.57 5.21
CA ALA A 161 -2.43 -6.97 5.74
C ALA A 161 -3.07 -5.99 4.75
N LEU A 162 -2.27 -5.07 4.20
CA LEU A 162 -2.74 -4.08 3.23
C LEU A 162 -3.16 -4.70 1.90
N ALA A 163 -2.40 -5.71 1.41
CA ALA A 163 -2.76 -6.46 0.20
C ALA A 163 -4.11 -7.18 0.32
N ALA A 164 -4.37 -7.77 1.50
CA ALA A 164 -5.66 -8.40 1.80
C ALA A 164 -6.79 -7.35 1.89
N ALA A 165 -6.55 -6.22 2.59
CA ALA A 165 -7.53 -5.14 2.70
C ALA A 165 -7.86 -4.51 1.34
N ALA A 166 -6.88 -4.38 0.45
CA ALA A 166 -7.03 -3.89 -0.92
C ALA A 166 -7.52 -4.97 -1.92
N ARG A 167 -7.79 -6.19 -1.47
CA ARG A 167 -8.23 -7.31 -2.33
C ARG A 167 -7.33 -7.54 -3.55
N LEU A 168 -6.02 -7.40 -3.39
CA LEU A 168 -5.10 -7.64 -4.50
C LEU A 168 -5.24 -9.08 -5.01
N LYS A 169 -5.23 -9.25 -6.33
CA LYS A 169 -5.48 -10.54 -7.03
C LYS A 169 -4.54 -11.69 -6.62
N MET A 170 -3.38 -11.37 -6.07
CA MET A 170 -2.45 -12.35 -5.55
C MET A 170 -2.85 -12.95 -4.20
N MET A 171 -3.80 -12.32 -3.51
CA MET A 171 -4.34 -12.82 -2.24
C MET A 171 -5.36 -13.92 -2.51
N PRO A 172 -5.45 -14.95 -1.64
CA PRO A 172 -6.48 -15.96 -1.75
C PRO A 172 -7.87 -15.30 -1.74
N PRO A 173 -8.82 -15.74 -2.58
CA PRO A 173 -10.17 -15.20 -2.60
C PRO A 173 -10.85 -15.40 -1.23
N GLU A 174 -11.71 -14.47 -0.84
CA GLU A 174 -12.39 -14.47 0.47
C GLU A 174 -13.15 -15.78 0.76
N ARG A 175 -13.66 -16.46 -0.29
CA ARG A 175 -14.36 -17.76 -0.18
C ARG A 175 -13.44 -18.90 0.28
N GLU A 176 -12.15 -18.80 -0.02
CA GLU A 176 -11.12 -19.77 0.41
C GLU A 176 -10.51 -19.39 1.76
N GLN A 177 -10.70 -18.15 2.20
CA GLN A 177 -10.32 -17.66 3.54
C GLN A 177 -11.37 -18.07 4.58
N ARG A 178 -11.63 -19.39 4.72
CA ARG A 178 -12.44 -19.91 5.84
C ARG A 178 -11.83 -19.46 7.17
N HIS A 179 -12.46 -19.73 8.30
CA HIS A 179 -12.12 -19.20 9.62
C HIS A 179 -10.62 -19.01 9.94
N HIS A 180 -9.74 -19.89 9.46
CA HIS A 180 -8.29 -19.78 9.67
C HIS A 180 -7.66 -18.60 8.89
N GLY A 181 -8.08 -18.36 7.67
CA GLY A 181 -7.56 -17.26 6.85
C GLY A 181 -7.98 -15.89 7.39
N ARG A 182 -9.22 -15.77 7.88
CA ARG A 182 -9.73 -14.53 8.48
C ARG A 182 -8.94 -14.16 9.75
N ARG A 183 -8.80 -15.10 10.68
CA ARG A 183 -7.97 -14.91 11.88
C ARG A 183 -6.52 -14.56 11.54
N ARG A 184 -5.99 -15.15 10.47
CA ARG A 184 -4.65 -14.84 10.01
C ARG A 184 -4.52 -13.40 9.56
N ILE A 185 -5.45 -12.90 8.74
CA ILE A 185 -5.45 -11.50 8.27
C ILE A 185 -5.63 -10.54 9.46
N GLU A 186 -6.47 -10.85 10.43
CA GLU A 186 -6.62 -10.07 11.67
C GLU A 186 -5.29 -9.96 12.42
N GLN A 187 -4.58 -11.09 12.63
CA GLN A 187 -3.26 -11.07 13.25
C GLN A 187 -2.21 -10.27 12.48
N LEU A 188 -2.24 -10.33 11.15
CA LEU A 188 -1.33 -9.56 10.31
C LEU A 188 -1.62 -8.05 10.40
N SER A 189 -2.90 -7.69 10.51
CA SER A 189 -3.37 -6.30 10.54
C SER A 189 -3.13 -5.58 11.88
N GLU A 190 -2.95 -6.32 12.97
CA GLU A 190 -2.84 -5.77 14.33
C GLU A 190 -1.94 -4.53 14.44
N PRO A 191 -0.70 -4.46 13.89
CA PRO A 191 0.15 -3.29 14.02
C PRO A 191 -0.35 -2.06 13.26
N VAL A 192 -1.26 -2.24 12.32
CA VAL A 192 -1.78 -1.21 11.41
C VAL A 192 -3.30 -1.28 11.29
N GLU A 193 -3.96 -1.81 12.33
CA GLU A 193 -5.40 -2.10 12.32
C GLU A 193 -6.24 -0.91 11.83
N PRO A 194 -6.09 0.32 12.34
CA PRO A 194 -6.95 1.42 11.91
C PRO A 194 -6.78 1.75 10.41
N VAL A 195 -5.57 1.55 9.88
CA VAL A 195 -5.29 1.77 8.45
C VAL A 195 -5.86 0.63 7.59
N ALA A 196 -5.67 -0.62 8.02
CA ALA A 196 -6.13 -1.79 7.27
C ALA A 196 -7.66 -1.82 7.16
N THR A 197 -8.37 -1.55 8.25
CA THR A 197 -9.83 -1.46 8.28
C THR A 197 -10.35 -0.29 7.45
N ALA A 198 -9.71 0.86 7.52
CA ALA A 198 -10.06 2.03 6.71
C ALA A 198 -9.84 1.79 5.21
N LEU A 199 -8.75 1.11 4.83
CA LEU A 199 -8.48 0.73 3.44
C LEU A 199 -9.53 -0.23 2.91
N ARG A 200 -9.86 -1.28 3.66
CA ARG A 200 -10.91 -2.26 3.29
C ARG A 200 -12.24 -1.57 3.01
N GLY A 201 -12.67 -0.68 3.90
CA GLY A 201 -13.91 0.08 3.72
C GLY A 201 -13.89 0.97 2.47
N ASN A 202 -12.78 1.64 2.16
CA ASN A 202 -12.67 2.46 0.96
C ASN A 202 -12.70 1.65 -0.34
N VAL A 203 -12.09 0.47 -0.37
CA VAL A 203 -12.11 -0.44 -1.53
C VAL A 203 -13.51 -1.02 -1.73
N GLN A 204 -14.20 -1.40 -0.65
CA GLN A 204 -15.57 -1.89 -0.72
C GLN A 204 -16.54 -0.84 -1.28
N ASP A 205 -16.45 0.42 -0.80
CA ASP A 205 -17.28 1.50 -1.32
C ASP A 205 -17.01 1.80 -2.80
N ALA A 206 -15.73 1.78 -3.22
CA ALA A 206 -15.38 2.01 -4.62
C ALA A 206 -15.99 0.93 -5.54
N GLN A 207 -15.91 -0.35 -5.12
CA GLN A 207 -16.48 -1.46 -5.89
C GLN A 207 -18.01 -1.48 -5.90
N ALA A 208 -18.66 -1.00 -4.82
CA ALA A 208 -20.12 -0.88 -4.76
C ALA A 208 -20.68 0.27 -5.61
N GLY A 209 -19.85 1.30 -5.88
CA GLY A 209 -20.24 2.44 -6.72
C GLY A 209 -20.04 2.24 -8.22
N GLU A 210 -19.39 1.14 -8.64
CA GLU A 210 -19.15 0.79 -10.06
C GLU A 210 -20.15 -0.22 -10.63
N GLY A 211 -21.09 -0.72 -9.82
CA GLY A 211 -22.17 -1.65 -10.19
C GLY A 211 -23.51 -0.96 -10.33
#